data_e4912b62543f6c13b1c2180c68ebafb4
#
_entry.id   e4912b62543f6c13b1c2180c68ebafb4
#
_cell.length_a   1.000
_cell.length_b   1.000
_cell.length_c   1.000
_cell.angle_alpha   90.00
_cell.angle_beta   90.00
_cell.angle_gamma   90.00
#
_symmetry.space_group_name_H-M   'P 1'
#
loop_
_entity.id
_entity.type
_entity.pdbx_description
1 polymer ?
#
loop_
_entity_poly.entity_id
_entity_poly.type
_entity_poly.pdbx_seq_one_letter_code
_entity_poly.pdbx_strand_id
1 'polypeptide(L)'
;MENSGACTQGIYNIPTKGVRVFDCRCTMGHGITIGSEMSGGVEDVKIWDCDMEAALCGFEIKGTAKRGGYVKEIHVYDSVFPRVLMHSVGYNDDGIAGPDQPYFSDCTFDNLRLTGIYQDHEAKWHECDAIELCGFDKIGHEIKHVKFSNIRFGKEKSDTAGHISIKRCEDVSLNF
;
A
#
# COMPACT_ATOMS: atom_id res chain seq x y z
N MET A 1 31.67 -12.01 3.58
CA MET A 1 30.23 -12.25 3.80
C MET A 1 29.53 -11.33 2.81
N GLU A 2 29.11 -11.90 1.70
CA GLU A 2 28.39 -11.15 0.68
C GLU A 2 27.02 -10.78 1.26
N ASN A 3 26.73 -9.50 1.18
CA ASN A 3 25.48 -8.94 1.68
C ASN A 3 24.34 -9.36 0.75
N SER A 4 23.63 -10.39 1.11
CA SER A 4 22.54 -10.98 0.33
C SER A 4 21.25 -10.17 0.33
N GLY A 5 21.28 -8.94 0.84
CA GLY A 5 20.13 -8.05 0.90
C GLY A 5 19.76 -7.38 -0.42
N ALA A 6 20.63 -7.48 -1.41
CA ALA A 6 20.42 -6.84 -2.69
C ALA A 6 19.66 -7.75 -3.63
N CYS A 7 18.50 -7.31 -4.01
CA CYS A 7 17.82 -7.65 -5.26
C CYS A 7 17.94 -9.09 -5.74
N THR A 8 17.77 -10.02 -4.87
CA THR A 8 17.44 -11.35 -5.31
C THR A 8 15.96 -11.33 -5.70
N GLN A 9 15.67 -11.13 -6.97
CA GLN A 9 14.53 -11.87 -7.52
C GLN A 9 14.73 -13.28 -6.96
N GLY A 10 13.85 -13.67 -6.03
CA GLY A 10 14.08 -14.89 -5.28
C GLY A 10 14.39 -16.00 -6.27
N ILE A 11 15.43 -16.77 -6.04
CA ILE A 11 15.90 -17.84 -6.93
C ILE A 11 14.75 -18.72 -7.43
N TYR A 12 13.62 -18.69 -6.75
CA TYR A 12 12.44 -19.50 -7.04
C TYR A 12 11.24 -18.74 -7.61
N ASN A 13 11.24 -17.39 -7.63
CA ASN A 13 10.09 -16.55 -8.07
C ASN A 13 8.72 -17.05 -7.57
N ILE A 14 8.66 -17.53 -6.34
CA ILE A 14 7.42 -18.05 -5.76
C ILE A 14 6.68 -16.88 -5.12
N PRO A 15 5.47 -16.55 -5.58
CA PRO A 15 4.69 -15.45 -5.01
C PRO A 15 4.09 -15.84 -3.65
N THR A 16 3.93 -14.84 -2.79
CA THR A 16 3.01 -14.92 -1.66
C THR A 16 1.59 -14.86 -2.19
N LYS A 17 0.77 -15.86 -1.86
CA LYS A 17 -0.57 -16.02 -2.44
C LYS A 17 -1.59 -16.53 -1.43
N GLY A 18 -2.84 -16.12 -1.60
CA GLY A 18 -3.94 -16.64 -0.81
C GLY A 18 -4.00 -16.10 0.62
N VAL A 19 -3.49 -14.89 0.87
CA VAL A 19 -3.47 -14.29 2.21
C VAL A 19 -4.85 -13.72 2.58
N ARG A 20 -5.28 -13.97 3.82
CA ARG A 20 -6.50 -13.44 4.38
C ARG A 20 -6.21 -12.79 5.73
N VAL A 21 -6.55 -11.51 5.86
CA VAL A 21 -6.37 -10.71 7.08
C VAL A 21 -7.73 -10.15 7.48
N PHE A 22 -8.19 -10.46 8.66
CA PHE A 22 -9.50 -10.01 9.12
C PHE A 22 -9.58 -9.91 10.64
N ASP A 23 -10.54 -9.13 11.11
CA ASP A 23 -10.79 -8.92 12.54
C ASP A 23 -9.52 -8.53 13.30
N CYS A 24 -8.74 -7.63 12.67
CA CYS A 24 -7.47 -7.17 13.24
C CYS A 24 -7.58 -5.72 13.69
N ARG A 25 -6.97 -5.42 14.82
CA ARG A 25 -6.83 -4.07 15.32
C ARG A 25 -5.37 -3.70 15.53
N CYS A 26 -4.96 -2.54 14.99
CA CYS A 26 -3.64 -1.97 15.20
C CYS A 26 -3.74 -0.77 16.16
N THR A 27 -3.09 -0.87 17.30
CA THR A 27 -3.06 0.22 18.29
C THR A 27 -1.82 1.10 18.18
N MET A 28 -0.80 0.63 17.47
CA MET A 28 0.45 1.36 17.20
C MET A 28 1.24 0.62 16.11
N GLY A 29 2.03 1.33 15.32
CA GLY A 29 2.90 0.77 14.30
C GLY A 29 2.42 1.06 12.89
N HIS A 30 2.96 0.38 11.89
CA HIS A 30 2.70 0.70 10.47
C HIS A 30 1.27 0.39 10.01
N GLY A 31 0.60 -0.60 10.59
CA GLY A 31 -0.64 -1.15 10.09
C GLY A 31 -0.41 -2.36 9.19
N ILE A 32 -1.17 -2.49 8.12
CA ILE A 32 -1.02 -3.59 7.16
C ILE A 32 -0.15 -3.12 5.99
N THR A 33 1.04 -3.70 5.87
CA THR A 33 2.02 -3.32 4.84
C THR A 33 2.37 -4.52 3.96
N ILE A 34 2.29 -4.35 2.64
CA ILE A 34 2.78 -5.28 1.63
C ILE A 34 4.07 -4.71 1.03
N GLY A 35 5.16 -5.45 1.13
CA GLY A 35 6.47 -5.01 0.64
C GLY A 35 7.35 -4.42 1.74
N SER A 36 8.51 -3.93 1.40
CA SER A 36 9.13 -3.79 0.06
C SER A 36 9.82 -5.07 -0.46
N GLU A 37 9.88 -6.13 0.32
CA GLU A 37 10.50 -7.41 -0.03
C GLU A 37 9.47 -8.32 -0.69
N MET A 38 9.20 -8.05 -1.96
CA MET A 38 8.16 -8.72 -2.74
C MET A 38 8.66 -9.18 -4.11
N SER A 39 9.95 -9.47 -4.23
CA SER A 39 10.58 -9.82 -5.51
C SER A 39 9.96 -11.05 -6.19
N GLY A 40 9.39 -11.97 -5.43
CA GLY A 40 8.62 -13.12 -5.96
C GLY A 40 7.18 -12.79 -6.35
N GLY A 41 6.70 -11.61 -5.98
CA GLY A 41 5.31 -11.19 -6.15
C GLY A 41 4.41 -11.46 -4.96
N VAL A 42 3.32 -10.70 -4.88
CA VAL A 42 2.22 -10.89 -3.91
C VAL A 42 0.90 -10.81 -4.67
N GLU A 43 0.03 -11.81 -4.51
CA GLU A 43 -1.27 -11.85 -5.17
C GLU A 43 -2.35 -12.55 -4.34
N ASP A 44 -3.61 -12.32 -4.68
CA ASP A 44 -4.77 -12.90 -4.00
C ASP A 44 -4.75 -12.63 -2.48
N VAL A 45 -4.73 -11.34 -2.13
CA VAL A 45 -4.82 -10.89 -0.73
C VAL A 45 -6.19 -10.29 -0.48
N LYS A 46 -6.87 -10.72 0.58
CA LYS A 46 -8.13 -10.11 1.04
C LYS A 46 -7.99 -9.63 2.47
N ILE A 47 -8.45 -8.40 2.72
CA ILE A 47 -8.35 -7.73 4.01
C ILE A 47 -9.72 -7.14 4.33
N TRP A 48 -10.28 -7.46 5.48
CA TRP A 48 -11.58 -6.93 5.87
C TRP A 48 -11.76 -6.90 7.39
N ASP A 49 -12.74 -6.13 7.83
CA ASP A 49 -13.12 -6.01 9.22
C ASP A 49 -11.92 -5.66 10.13
N CYS A 50 -11.11 -4.71 9.64
CA CYS A 50 -9.89 -4.28 10.31
C CYS A 50 -10.00 -2.82 10.79
N ASP A 51 -9.51 -2.56 12.00
CA ASP A 51 -9.39 -1.22 12.58
C ASP A 51 -7.91 -0.84 12.72
N MET A 52 -7.44 -0.02 11.81
CA MET A 52 -6.06 0.48 11.78
C MET A 52 -5.99 2.00 12.02
N GLU A 53 -7.00 2.60 12.66
CA GLU A 53 -7.11 4.05 12.82
C GLU A 53 -5.88 4.68 13.50
N ALA A 54 -5.24 3.96 14.41
CA ALA A 54 -4.05 4.43 15.13
C ALA A 54 -2.71 4.06 14.44
N ALA A 55 -2.75 3.53 13.23
CA ALA A 55 -1.53 3.12 12.53
C ALA A 55 -0.85 4.29 11.82
N LEU A 56 0.46 4.21 11.66
CA LEU A 56 1.29 5.19 10.95
C LEU A 56 0.93 5.27 9.45
N CYS A 57 0.79 4.16 8.78
CA CYS A 57 0.50 4.09 7.35
C CYS A 57 -0.92 3.61 7.06
N GLY A 58 -1.51 2.80 7.94
CA GLY A 58 -2.81 2.19 7.74
C GLY A 58 -2.74 1.00 6.79
N PHE A 59 -3.13 1.17 5.53
CA PHE A 59 -2.87 0.21 4.47
C PHE A 59 -1.78 0.73 3.55
N GLU A 60 -0.72 -0.06 3.37
CA GLU A 60 0.43 0.35 2.57
C GLU A 60 0.86 -0.75 1.60
N ILE A 61 1.06 -0.38 0.33
CA ILE A 61 1.83 -1.18 -0.64
C ILE A 61 3.08 -0.37 -0.99
N LYS A 62 4.25 -0.96 -0.75
CA LYS A 62 5.52 -0.31 -1.08
C LYS A 62 6.47 -1.23 -1.82
N GLY A 63 7.22 -0.66 -2.74
CA GLY A 63 8.27 -1.36 -3.45
C GLY A 63 9.46 -0.46 -3.68
N THR A 64 10.62 -1.02 -4.00
CA THR A 64 11.77 -0.25 -4.45
C THR A 64 12.01 -0.47 -5.94
N ALA A 65 12.49 0.56 -6.61
CA ALA A 65 12.86 0.47 -8.03
C ALA A 65 13.90 -0.62 -8.32
N LYS A 66 14.56 -1.14 -7.28
CA LYS A 66 15.67 -2.09 -7.41
C LYS A 66 15.27 -3.55 -7.16
N ARG A 67 14.12 -3.81 -6.52
CA ARG A 67 13.78 -5.17 -6.05
C ARG A 67 12.88 -5.98 -6.98
N GLY A 68 12.24 -5.36 -7.97
CA GLY A 68 11.33 -6.03 -8.89
C GLY A 68 10.09 -6.63 -8.19
N GLY A 69 9.47 -7.59 -8.84
CA GLY A 69 8.27 -8.27 -8.35
C GLY A 69 6.97 -7.56 -8.71
N TYR A 70 5.90 -7.93 -8.05
CA TYR A 70 4.59 -7.33 -8.28
C TYR A 70 3.68 -7.46 -7.07
N VAL A 71 2.65 -6.60 -7.02
CA VAL A 71 1.50 -6.75 -6.12
C VAL A 71 0.23 -6.60 -6.95
N LYS A 72 -0.64 -7.60 -6.92
CA LYS A 72 -1.91 -7.60 -7.66
C LYS A 72 -3.00 -8.39 -6.95
N GLU A 73 -4.24 -8.19 -7.42
CA GLU A 73 -5.41 -8.90 -6.88
C GLU A 73 -5.56 -8.67 -5.37
N ILE A 74 -5.51 -7.41 -4.97
CA ILE A 74 -5.64 -6.99 -3.58
C ILE A 74 -7.06 -6.44 -3.36
N HIS A 75 -7.76 -6.99 -2.39
CA HIS A 75 -9.13 -6.60 -2.06
C HIS A 75 -9.22 -6.20 -0.59
N VAL A 76 -9.49 -4.92 -0.34
CA VAL A 76 -9.62 -4.36 1.01
C VAL A 76 -11.03 -3.81 1.17
N TYR A 77 -11.74 -4.24 2.20
CA TYR A 77 -13.13 -3.81 2.39
C TYR A 77 -13.55 -3.79 3.87
N ASP A 78 -14.66 -3.13 4.15
CA ASP A 78 -15.28 -3.07 5.48
C ASP A 78 -14.30 -2.72 6.61
N SER A 79 -13.46 -1.72 6.41
CA SER A 79 -12.34 -1.45 7.33
C SER A 79 -12.09 0.04 7.55
N VAL A 80 -11.29 0.34 8.57
CA VAL A 80 -10.89 1.71 8.92
C VAL A 80 -9.38 1.85 8.86
N PHE A 81 -8.91 2.86 8.13
CA PHE A 81 -7.49 3.20 8.00
C PHE A 81 -7.26 4.71 8.11
N PRO A 82 -6.07 5.16 8.51
CA PRO A 82 -5.61 6.53 8.28
C PRO A 82 -5.66 6.88 6.80
N ARG A 83 -5.08 6.03 5.97
CA ARG A 83 -4.95 6.22 4.52
C ARG A 83 -4.76 4.90 3.79
N VAL A 84 -4.93 4.96 2.46
CA VAL A 84 -4.42 3.98 1.52
C VAL A 84 -3.19 4.58 0.84
N LEU A 85 -2.04 3.94 0.99
CA LEU A 85 -0.75 4.39 0.49
C LEU A 85 -0.15 3.34 -0.45
N MET A 86 0.12 3.71 -1.71
CA MET A 86 0.82 2.85 -2.66
C MET A 86 1.96 3.66 -3.28
N HIS A 87 3.21 3.27 -3.00
CA HIS A 87 4.34 4.11 -3.40
C HIS A 87 5.66 3.35 -3.59
N SER A 88 6.62 4.04 -4.18
CA SER A 88 8.01 3.60 -4.18
C SER A 88 8.74 4.12 -2.95
N VAL A 89 9.64 3.31 -2.42
CA VAL A 89 10.56 3.69 -1.33
C VAL A 89 12.00 3.49 -1.77
N GLY A 90 12.94 4.15 -1.10
CA GLY A 90 14.36 4.01 -1.36
C GLY A 90 15.10 3.55 -0.10
N TYR A 91 15.99 2.57 -0.26
CA TYR A 91 16.90 2.13 0.79
C TYR A 91 18.33 2.23 0.31
N ASN A 92 19.23 2.70 1.16
CA ASN A 92 20.65 2.90 0.81
C ASN A 92 21.41 1.58 0.62
N ASP A 93 20.92 0.50 1.21
CA ASP A 93 21.51 -0.83 1.22
C ASP A 93 20.97 -1.78 0.12
N ASP A 94 20.15 -1.29 -0.77
CA ASP A 94 19.52 -2.08 -1.82
C ASP A 94 20.48 -2.55 -2.93
N GLY A 95 21.76 -2.40 -2.83
CA GLY A 95 22.74 -2.92 -3.79
C GLY A 95 22.45 -2.55 -5.26
N ILE A 96 22.76 -3.46 -6.19
CA ILE A 96 22.53 -3.28 -7.62
C ILE A 96 21.06 -3.58 -7.96
N ALA A 97 20.45 -2.74 -8.80
CA ALA A 97 19.09 -2.92 -9.24
C ALA A 97 18.91 -4.22 -10.05
N GLY A 98 17.79 -4.89 -9.85
CA GLY A 98 17.31 -5.94 -10.74
C GLY A 98 16.93 -5.41 -12.13
N PRO A 99 16.61 -6.30 -13.06
CA PRO A 99 16.31 -5.92 -14.44
C PRO A 99 15.02 -5.10 -14.56
N ASP A 100 14.08 -5.32 -13.67
CA ASP A 100 12.76 -4.70 -13.70
C ASP A 100 12.38 -4.04 -12.38
N GLN A 101 11.71 -2.90 -12.48
CA GLN A 101 11.03 -2.28 -11.35
C GLN A 101 9.75 -3.08 -11.01
N PRO A 102 9.25 -3.01 -9.80
CA PRO A 102 7.98 -3.64 -9.46
C PRO A 102 6.80 -2.92 -10.12
N TYR A 103 5.65 -3.58 -10.15
CA TYR A 103 4.38 -2.97 -10.55
C TYR A 103 3.26 -3.35 -9.58
N PHE A 104 2.26 -2.46 -9.48
CA PHE A 104 1.07 -2.67 -8.66
C PHE A 104 -0.18 -2.58 -9.53
N SER A 105 -1.07 -3.56 -9.44
CA SER A 105 -2.30 -3.57 -10.24
C SER A 105 -3.46 -4.28 -9.56
N ASP A 106 -4.64 -4.11 -10.14
CA ASP A 106 -5.85 -4.88 -9.80
C ASP A 106 -6.18 -4.83 -8.31
N CYS A 107 -6.24 -3.61 -7.76
CA CYS A 107 -6.56 -3.37 -6.36
C CYS A 107 -7.97 -2.79 -6.21
N THR A 108 -8.73 -3.32 -5.27
CA THR A 108 -10.07 -2.79 -4.93
C THR A 108 -10.16 -2.42 -3.47
N PHE A 109 -10.73 -1.25 -3.23
CA PHE A 109 -10.98 -0.68 -1.91
C PHE A 109 -12.46 -0.35 -1.81
N ASP A 110 -13.20 -1.04 -0.95
CA ASP A 110 -14.64 -0.90 -0.86
C ASP A 110 -15.11 -0.73 0.59
N ASN A 111 -16.09 0.15 0.81
CA ASN A 111 -16.66 0.42 2.12
C ASN A 111 -15.59 0.69 3.20
N LEU A 112 -14.68 1.62 2.90
CA LEU A 112 -13.64 2.02 3.85
C LEU A 112 -13.97 3.37 4.49
N ARG A 113 -13.54 3.54 5.75
CA ARG A 113 -13.40 4.85 6.37
C ARG A 113 -11.92 5.22 6.39
N LEU A 114 -11.57 6.30 5.71
CA LEU A 114 -10.20 6.85 5.67
C LEU A 114 -10.17 8.12 6.51
N THR A 115 -9.45 8.11 7.62
CA THR A 115 -9.50 9.20 8.59
C THR A 115 -8.71 10.43 8.18
N GLY A 116 -7.71 10.28 7.30
CA GLY A 116 -6.82 11.37 6.89
C GLY A 116 -5.86 11.85 7.99
N ILE A 117 -5.78 11.11 9.08
CA ILE A 117 -4.85 11.38 10.18
C ILE A 117 -4.18 10.09 10.63
N TYR A 118 -2.91 10.15 10.96
CA TYR A 118 -2.16 9.02 11.48
C TYR A 118 -1.45 9.36 12.79
N GLN A 119 -1.05 8.35 13.54
CA GLN A 119 -0.28 8.50 14.76
C GLN A 119 1.17 8.07 14.53
N ASP A 120 2.13 8.92 14.91
CA ASP A 120 3.55 8.59 14.83
C ASP A 120 4.05 7.74 16.02
N HIS A 121 5.33 7.41 16.02
CA HIS A 121 5.95 6.60 17.07
C HIS A 121 5.99 7.28 18.46
N GLU A 122 5.77 8.60 18.50
CA GLU A 122 5.67 9.38 19.74
C GLU A 122 4.21 9.57 20.18
N ALA A 123 3.27 8.86 19.55
CA ALA A 123 1.83 8.98 19.76
C ALA A 123 1.25 10.36 19.42
N LYS A 124 1.91 11.12 18.56
CA LYS A 124 1.41 12.40 18.03
C LYS A 124 0.59 12.18 16.77
N TRP A 125 -0.49 12.94 16.64
CA TRP A 125 -1.36 12.90 15.46
C TRP A 125 -0.92 13.89 14.40
N HIS A 126 -0.96 13.45 13.14
CA HIS A 126 -0.60 14.22 11.96
C HIS A 126 -1.66 14.04 10.87
N GLU A 127 -1.88 15.08 10.09
CA GLU A 127 -2.71 15.01 8.88
C GLU A 127 -1.94 14.33 7.74
N CYS A 128 -2.67 13.64 6.86
CA CYS A 128 -2.12 13.03 5.65
C CYS A 128 -3.16 12.98 4.53
N ASP A 129 -2.69 12.75 3.31
CA ASP A 129 -3.58 12.38 2.22
C ASP A 129 -4.26 11.05 2.53
N ALA A 130 -5.59 11.01 2.42
CA ALA A 130 -6.37 9.80 2.68
C ALA A 130 -6.16 8.73 1.61
N ILE A 131 -5.90 9.15 0.37
CA ILE A 131 -5.51 8.27 -0.74
C ILE A 131 -4.24 8.86 -1.36
N GLU A 132 -3.15 8.12 -1.31
CA GLU A 132 -1.88 8.49 -1.93
C GLU A 132 -1.37 7.35 -2.79
N LEU A 133 -1.41 7.55 -4.12
CA LEU A 133 -0.93 6.60 -5.11
C LEU A 133 0.18 7.23 -5.91
N CYS A 134 1.37 6.64 -5.89
CA CYS A 134 2.51 7.11 -6.66
C CYS A 134 3.27 5.96 -7.29
N GLY A 135 2.99 5.69 -8.56
CA GLY A 135 3.64 4.64 -9.34
C GLY A 135 5.12 4.93 -9.59
N PHE A 136 5.79 3.94 -10.16
CA PHE A 136 7.22 4.04 -10.45
C PHE A 136 7.49 4.95 -11.67
N ASP A 137 8.67 5.54 -11.71
CA ASP A 137 9.10 6.42 -12.79
C ASP A 137 9.70 5.61 -13.95
N LYS A 138 8.91 4.70 -14.48
CA LYS A 138 9.25 3.86 -15.63
C LYS A 138 7.97 3.51 -16.38
N ILE A 139 7.95 3.72 -17.69
CA ILE A 139 6.82 3.37 -18.55
C ILE A 139 6.50 1.88 -18.39
N GLY A 140 5.22 1.57 -18.18
CA GLY A 140 4.71 0.23 -17.94
C GLY A 140 4.73 -0.22 -16.46
N HIS A 141 5.25 0.62 -15.56
CA HIS A 141 5.28 0.38 -14.12
C HIS A 141 4.44 1.39 -13.32
N GLU A 142 3.48 2.02 -13.99
CA GLU A 142 2.42 2.80 -13.35
C GLU A 142 1.57 1.87 -12.45
N ILE A 143 0.94 2.45 -11.44
CA ILE A 143 -0.11 1.74 -10.69
C ILE A 143 -1.34 1.65 -11.59
N LYS A 144 -1.93 0.45 -11.77
CA LYS A 144 -3.01 0.23 -12.73
C LYS A 144 -4.22 -0.45 -12.12
N HIS A 145 -5.39 -0.18 -12.73
CA HIS A 145 -6.65 -0.85 -12.41
C HIS A 145 -6.98 -0.79 -10.91
N VAL A 146 -7.03 0.42 -10.35
CA VAL A 146 -7.37 0.62 -8.95
C VAL A 146 -8.77 1.18 -8.82
N LYS A 147 -9.59 0.55 -8.01
CA LYS A 147 -10.97 0.98 -7.79
C LYS A 147 -11.21 1.29 -6.31
N PHE A 148 -11.76 2.47 -6.07
CA PHE A 148 -12.32 2.87 -4.78
C PHE A 148 -13.84 2.98 -4.92
N SER A 149 -14.60 2.40 -3.98
CA SER A 149 -16.05 2.50 -3.89
C SER A 149 -16.50 2.61 -2.45
N ASN A 150 -17.60 3.35 -2.21
CA ASN A 150 -18.19 3.52 -0.89
C ASN A 150 -17.19 4.04 0.17
N ILE A 151 -16.34 5.00 -0.19
CA ILE A 151 -15.33 5.57 0.71
C ILE A 151 -15.92 6.71 1.52
N ARG A 152 -15.69 6.68 2.80
CA ARG A 152 -16.02 7.76 3.74
C ARG A 152 -14.75 8.38 4.27
N PHE A 153 -14.66 9.71 4.28
CA PHE A 153 -13.50 10.45 4.73
C PHE A 153 -13.70 11.06 6.11
N GLY A 154 -12.63 11.14 6.88
CA GLY A 154 -12.57 11.87 8.15
C GLY A 154 -13.17 11.12 9.34
N LYS A 155 -13.02 11.73 10.51
CA LYS A 155 -13.85 11.46 11.67
C LYS A 155 -15.16 12.23 11.47
N GLU A 156 -16.28 11.65 11.89
CA GLU A 156 -17.60 12.30 11.81
C GLU A 156 -17.48 13.82 12.01
N LYS A 157 -17.67 14.61 10.95
CA LYS A 157 -17.69 16.09 10.92
C LYS A 157 -16.37 16.85 10.68
N SER A 158 -15.27 16.30 10.27
CA SER A 158 -14.15 17.13 9.84
C SER A 158 -14.16 17.34 8.33
N ASP A 159 -14.18 18.61 7.91
CA ASP A 159 -14.07 19.04 6.50
C ASP A 159 -12.66 18.83 5.91
N THR A 160 -11.73 18.27 6.67
CA THR A 160 -10.39 17.87 6.19
C THR A 160 -10.43 16.57 5.39
N ALA A 161 -11.59 16.27 4.90
CA ALA A 161 -11.89 15.13 4.08
C ALA A 161 -11.06 15.14 2.81
N GLY A 162 -10.12 14.24 2.75
CA GLY A 162 -9.78 13.66 1.50
C GLY A 162 -8.85 14.46 0.62
N HIS A 163 -7.69 14.80 1.10
CA HIS A 163 -6.62 15.01 0.16
C HIS A 163 -6.36 13.70 -0.57
N ILE A 164 -6.40 13.76 -1.89
CA ILE A 164 -6.16 12.63 -2.78
C ILE A 164 -4.99 13.02 -3.67
N SER A 165 -3.92 12.25 -3.60
CA SER A 165 -2.74 12.43 -4.44
C SER A 165 -2.57 11.21 -5.34
N ILE A 166 -2.70 11.39 -6.64
CA ILE A 166 -2.54 10.32 -7.64
C ILE A 166 -1.51 10.75 -8.66
N LYS A 167 -0.43 9.98 -8.77
CA LYS A 167 0.67 10.24 -9.69
C LYS A 167 1.14 8.94 -10.34
N ARG A 168 1.43 8.98 -11.65
CA ARG A 168 1.91 7.81 -12.40
C ARG A 168 0.99 6.58 -12.20
N CYS A 169 -0.28 6.79 -12.44
CA CYS A 169 -1.32 5.77 -12.35
C CYS A 169 -2.14 5.75 -13.63
N GLU A 170 -2.68 4.60 -13.96
CA GLU A 170 -3.54 4.35 -15.12
C GLU A 170 -4.80 3.60 -14.66
N ASP A 171 -5.95 3.99 -15.16
CA ASP A 171 -7.24 3.36 -14.83
C ASP A 171 -7.52 3.32 -13.31
N VAL A 172 -7.58 4.50 -12.70
CA VAL A 172 -8.00 4.67 -11.30
C VAL A 172 -9.43 5.21 -11.27
N SER A 173 -10.33 4.47 -10.66
CA SER A 173 -11.73 4.89 -10.49
C SER A 173 -12.07 5.21 -9.04
N LEU A 174 -12.70 6.36 -8.84
CA LEU A 174 -13.09 6.89 -7.53
C LEU A 174 -14.61 7.07 -7.51
N ASN A 175 -15.33 6.21 -6.80
CA ASN A 175 -16.77 6.24 -6.63
C ASN A 175 -17.10 6.36 -5.13
N PHE A 176 -17.26 7.58 -4.65
CA PHE A 176 -17.50 7.91 -3.23
C PHE A 176 -18.98 7.99 -2.91
#